data_611f341549508216f3d83cb6893493d7
#
_entry.id   611f341549508216f3d83cb6893493d7
#
_cell.length_a   1.000
_cell.length_b   1.000
_cell.length_c   1.000
_cell.angle_alpha   90.00
_cell.angle_beta   90.00
_cell.angle_gamma   90.00
#
_symmetry.space_group_name_H-M   'P 1'
#
loop_
_entity.id
_entity.type
_entity.pdbx_description
1 polymer ?
#
loop_
_entity_poly.entity_id
_entity_poly.type
_entity_poly.pdbx_seq_one_letter_code
_entity_poly.pdbx_strand_id
1 'polypeptide(L)'
;EINFDFREDQVVFRNYNGKTEKVALEDGKSVGDYYRQFMAALKQIDVPARIDVKSQEFYDPVDLDKDGKHRSYQKKAVLLWLDNMLFADRALNRFLAPFRGKVTCPAYYFGTMDLSCLVYSGEAAPWGREDKVMQYAFDEKCYECGFWPGDPNFPKPAFYGMPYPFVR
;
A
#
# COMPACT_ATOMS: atom_id res chain seq x y z
N GLU A 1 0.07 15.54 3.65
CA GLU A 1 0.60 14.69 2.58
C GLU A 1 1.90 14.06 3.02
N ILE A 2 2.08 12.76 2.77
CA ILE A 2 3.34 12.02 3.00
C ILE A 2 3.66 11.31 1.70
N ASN A 3 4.81 11.64 1.10
CA ASN A 3 5.25 11.09 -0.17
C ASN A 3 6.56 10.34 -0.01
N PHE A 4 6.61 9.10 -0.50
CA PHE A 4 7.85 8.35 -0.66
C PHE A 4 8.48 8.70 -2.01
N ASP A 5 9.53 9.49 -1.99
CA ASP A 5 10.33 9.82 -3.16
C ASP A 5 11.53 8.87 -3.24
N PHE A 6 11.31 7.73 -3.85
CA PHE A 6 12.34 6.68 -3.99
C PHE A 6 13.45 7.06 -4.98
N ARG A 7 13.26 8.08 -5.82
CA ARG A 7 14.33 8.56 -6.71
C ARG A 7 15.36 9.38 -5.97
N GLU A 8 14.87 10.18 -5.01
CA GLU A 8 15.71 11.03 -4.14
C GLU A 8 16.00 10.39 -2.78
N ASP A 9 15.67 9.10 -2.58
CA ASP A 9 15.87 8.33 -1.34
C ASP A 9 15.36 9.08 -0.10
N GLN A 10 14.13 9.58 -0.14
CA GLN A 10 13.56 10.35 0.96
C GLN A 10 12.05 10.14 1.11
N VAL A 11 11.56 10.41 2.30
CA VAL A 11 10.12 10.61 2.56
C VAL A 11 9.89 12.08 2.81
N VAL A 12 8.96 12.67 2.08
CA VAL A 12 8.61 14.09 2.16
C VAL A 12 7.28 14.24 2.89
N PHE A 13 7.27 14.99 3.96
CA PHE A 13 6.10 15.36 4.75
C PHE A 13 5.71 16.79 4.43
N ARG A 14 4.44 17.05 4.16
CA ARG A 14 3.95 18.41 3.92
C ARG A 14 2.58 18.60 4.56
N ASN A 15 2.43 19.68 5.33
CA ASN A 15 1.12 20.09 5.83
C ASN A 15 0.39 21.03 4.85
N TYR A 16 -0.85 21.36 5.15
CA TYR A 16 -1.68 22.26 4.31
C TYR A 16 -1.18 23.71 4.28
N ASN A 17 -0.37 24.15 5.27
CA ASN A 17 0.24 25.48 5.31
C ASN A 17 1.57 25.54 4.54
N GLY A 18 1.99 24.45 3.90
CA GLY A 18 3.23 24.38 3.13
C GLY A 18 4.49 24.07 3.93
N LYS A 19 4.40 23.87 5.27
CA LYS A 19 5.54 23.35 6.04
C LYS A 19 5.94 22.00 5.52
N THR A 20 7.23 21.78 5.34
CA THR A 20 7.78 20.56 4.76
C THR A 20 8.94 20.06 5.60
N GLU A 21 8.96 18.75 5.86
CA GLU A 21 10.07 18.00 6.46
C GLU A 21 10.44 16.80 5.61
N LYS A 22 11.68 16.33 5.74
CA LYS A 22 12.21 15.22 4.96
C LYS A 22 12.91 14.22 5.87
N VAL A 23 12.72 12.95 5.57
CA VAL A 23 13.42 11.84 6.22
C VAL A 23 14.14 11.05 5.14
N ALA A 24 15.46 10.92 5.24
CA ALA A 24 16.26 10.15 4.30
C ALA A 24 16.02 8.64 4.46
N LEU A 25 15.91 7.93 3.32
CA LEU A 25 15.87 6.48 3.26
C LEU A 25 17.30 5.95 3.09
N GLU A 26 17.76 5.14 4.03
CA GLU A 26 19.17 4.68 4.12
C GLU A 26 19.23 3.21 4.50
N ASP A 27 20.14 2.49 3.88
CA ASP A 27 20.42 1.11 4.26
C ASP A 27 21.00 1.04 5.70
N GLY A 28 20.62 0.02 6.45
CA GLY A 28 21.03 -0.18 7.84
C GLY A 28 20.20 0.57 8.88
N LYS A 29 19.36 1.53 8.49
CA LYS A 29 18.44 2.22 9.39
C LYS A 29 17.23 1.33 9.69
N SER A 30 16.93 1.08 10.95
CA SER A 30 15.84 0.20 11.36
C SER A 30 14.46 0.84 11.19
N VAL A 31 13.42 -0.01 11.13
CA VAL A 31 12.02 0.46 11.13
C VAL A 31 11.72 1.28 12.37
N GLY A 32 12.26 0.89 13.56
CA GLY A 32 12.11 1.67 14.78
C GLY A 32 12.77 3.05 14.71
N ASP A 33 13.91 3.19 14.00
CA ASP A 33 14.53 4.49 13.74
C ASP A 33 13.65 5.34 12.83
N TYR A 34 13.10 4.73 11.77
CA TYR A 34 12.15 5.42 10.89
C TYR A 34 10.90 5.84 11.64
N TYR A 35 10.31 4.97 12.46
CA TYR A 35 9.13 5.33 13.26
C TYR A 35 9.38 6.61 14.09
N ARG A 36 10.52 6.68 14.80
CA ARG A 36 10.88 7.87 15.58
C ARG A 36 11.05 9.12 14.72
N GLN A 37 11.71 9.00 13.57
CA GLN A 37 11.90 10.10 12.62
C GLN A 37 10.58 10.58 12.01
N PHE A 38 9.67 9.65 11.67
CA PHE A 38 8.33 9.97 11.18
C PHE A 38 7.53 10.76 12.21
N MET A 39 7.52 10.32 13.46
CA MET A 39 6.82 11.02 14.53
C MET A 39 7.40 12.42 14.79
N ALA A 40 8.72 12.55 14.70
CA ALA A 40 9.38 13.85 14.81
C ALA A 40 9.04 14.78 13.65
N ALA A 41 9.06 14.28 12.40
CA ALA A 41 8.70 15.05 11.22
C ALA A 41 7.24 15.54 11.26
N LEU A 42 6.30 14.68 11.65
CA LEU A 42 4.90 15.05 11.82
C LEU A 42 4.72 16.16 12.86
N LYS A 43 5.45 16.09 13.97
CA LYS A 43 5.44 17.14 15.00
C LYS A 43 5.99 18.46 14.46
N GLN A 44 7.07 18.43 13.68
CA GLN A 44 7.72 19.64 13.13
C GLN A 44 6.84 20.36 12.11
N ILE A 45 6.01 19.63 11.36
CA ILE A 45 5.04 20.23 10.44
C ILE A 45 3.69 20.55 11.09
N ASP A 46 3.60 20.56 12.43
CA ASP A 46 2.38 20.85 13.20
C ASP A 46 1.20 19.87 12.90
N VAL A 47 1.52 18.62 12.64
CA VAL A 47 0.52 17.55 12.43
C VAL A 47 0.73 16.50 13.52
N PRO A 48 0.28 16.74 14.77
CA PRO A 48 0.38 15.72 15.81
C PRO A 48 -0.50 14.53 15.45
N ALA A 49 0.13 13.37 15.32
CA ALA A 49 -0.57 12.11 15.03
C ALA A 49 -0.14 11.03 16.02
N ARG A 50 -1.04 10.08 16.22
CA ARG A 50 -0.74 8.81 16.89
C ARG A 50 -0.86 7.69 15.87
N ILE A 51 0.18 6.91 15.70
CA ILE A 51 0.20 5.74 14.83
C ILE A 51 0.13 4.51 15.73
N ASP A 52 -0.76 3.55 15.41
CA ASP A 52 -0.73 2.25 16.06
C ASP A 52 0.57 1.54 15.64
N VAL A 53 1.34 1.10 16.62
CA VAL A 53 2.63 0.44 16.39
C VAL A 53 2.50 -0.98 15.87
N LYS A 54 1.32 -1.60 16.03
CA LYS A 54 1.07 -2.96 15.55
C LYS A 54 0.70 -2.97 14.09
N SER A 55 1.56 -3.50 13.26
CA SER A 55 1.24 -3.78 11.86
C SER A 55 0.16 -4.84 11.76
N GLN A 56 -0.86 -4.56 10.94
CA GLN A 56 -1.86 -5.54 10.52
C GLN A 56 -1.39 -6.21 9.22
N GLU A 57 -1.92 -7.42 8.93
CA GLU A 57 -1.64 -8.15 7.68
C GLU A 57 -0.20 -8.65 7.51
N PHE A 58 0.62 -8.59 8.55
CA PHE A 58 1.96 -9.19 8.55
C PHE A 58 1.94 -10.55 9.28
N TYR A 59 2.67 -11.52 8.74
CA TYR A 59 2.74 -12.87 9.30
C TYR A 59 3.37 -12.91 10.70
N ASP A 60 4.42 -12.13 10.92
CA ASP A 60 5.15 -12.04 12.19
C ASP A 60 5.40 -10.56 12.53
N PRO A 61 4.37 -9.83 13.00
CA PRO A 61 4.47 -8.39 13.19
C PRO A 61 5.35 -8.06 14.39
N VAL A 62 6.31 -7.18 14.17
CA VAL A 62 7.08 -6.53 15.24
C VAL A 62 6.50 -5.13 15.44
N ASP A 63 6.33 -4.70 16.71
CA ASP A 63 5.91 -3.33 17.00
C ASP A 63 6.85 -2.33 16.32
N LEU A 64 6.31 -1.42 15.51
CA LEU A 64 7.09 -0.50 14.66
C LEU A 64 8.11 0.33 15.46
N ASP A 65 7.77 0.74 16.68
CA ASP A 65 8.66 1.55 17.56
C ASP A 65 9.82 0.75 18.14
N LYS A 66 9.70 -0.59 18.18
CA LYS A 66 10.69 -1.53 18.74
C LYS A 66 11.45 -2.31 17.67
N ASP A 67 11.05 -2.19 16.41
CA ASP A 67 11.64 -2.98 15.35
C ASP A 67 13.08 -2.52 15.02
N GLY A 68 14.03 -3.19 15.65
CA GLY A 68 15.45 -3.08 15.35
C GLY A 68 15.96 -4.11 14.34
N LYS A 69 15.10 -5.04 13.89
CA LYS A 69 15.46 -6.19 13.05
C LYS A 69 15.42 -5.82 11.56
N HIS A 70 14.34 -5.20 11.11
CA HIS A 70 14.17 -4.83 9.70
C HIS A 70 14.88 -3.51 9.43
N ARG A 71 15.96 -3.57 8.63
CA ARG A 71 16.85 -2.43 8.37
C ARG A 71 17.46 -2.41 6.97
N SER A 72 16.91 -3.20 6.05
CA SER A 72 17.45 -3.26 4.68
C SER A 72 16.74 -2.24 3.79
N TYR A 73 17.52 -1.37 3.15
CA TYR A 73 17.07 -0.50 2.08
C TYR A 73 18.04 -0.58 0.91
N GLN A 74 17.61 -1.19 -0.19
CA GLN A 74 18.42 -1.36 -1.38
C GLN A 74 17.84 -0.53 -2.54
N LYS A 75 18.39 0.64 -2.79
CA LYS A 75 17.91 1.58 -3.82
C LYS A 75 17.61 0.91 -5.16
N LYS A 76 18.52 0.06 -5.67
CA LYS A 76 18.32 -0.62 -6.97
C LYS A 76 17.07 -1.51 -6.97
N ALA A 77 16.85 -2.25 -5.89
CA ALA A 77 15.67 -3.11 -5.76
C ALA A 77 14.38 -2.27 -5.65
N VAL A 78 14.42 -1.19 -4.87
CA VAL A 78 13.28 -0.27 -4.72
C VAL A 78 12.93 0.42 -6.03
N LEU A 79 13.92 0.87 -6.82
CA LEU A 79 13.67 1.47 -8.13
C LEU A 79 13.10 0.46 -9.14
N LEU A 80 13.61 -0.78 -9.14
CA LEU A 80 13.05 -1.85 -9.98
C LEU A 80 11.59 -2.15 -9.59
N TRP A 81 11.30 -2.22 -8.29
CA TRP A 81 9.95 -2.37 -7.78
C TRP A 81 9.06 -1.19 -8.22
N LEU A 82 9.52 0.04 -8.07
CA LEU A 82 8.79 1.24 -8.49
C LEU A 82 8.47 1.21 -9.99
N ASP A 83 9.43 0.85 -10.84
CA ASP A 83 9.23 0.76 -12.29
C ASP A 83 8.18 -0.29 -12.66
N ASN A 84 8.18 -1.44 -11.96
CA ASN A 84 7.15 -2.47 -12.13
C ASN A 84 5.77 -1.97 -11.70
N MET A 85 5.67 -1.25 -10.55
CA MET A 85 4.41 -0.67 -10.09
C MET A 85 3.89 0.40 -11.05
N LEU A 86 4.74 1.27 -11.57
CA LEU A 86 4.36 2.28 -12.58
C LEU A 86 3.93 1.65 -13.91
N PHE A 87 4.55 0.53 -14.30
CA PHE A 87 4.10 -0.25 -15.46
C PHE A 87 2.71 -0.84 -15.20
N ALA A 88 2.51 -1.47 -14.03
CA ALA A 88 1.24 -2.06 -13.64
C ALA A 88 0.12 -1.00 -13.53
N ASP A 89 0.41 0.16 -12.94
CA ASP A 89 -0.51 1.28 -12.85
C ASP A 89 -1.02 1.70 -14.23
N ARG A 90 -0.12 1.87 -15.20
CA ARG A 90 -0.50 2.20 -16.58
C ARG A 90 -1.37 1.12 -17.23
N ALA A 91 -1.05 -0.16 -16.98
CA ALA A 91 -1.83 -1.28 -17.51
C ALA A 91 -3.24 -1.34 -16.91
N LEU A 92 -3.35 -1.18 -15.58
CA LEU A 92 -4.64 -1.18 -14.88
C LEU A 92 -5.50 0.03 -15.27
N ASN A 93 -4.93 1.23 -15.38
CA ASN A 93 -5.64 2.41 -15.87
C ASN A 93 -6.15 2.22 -17.31
N ARG A 94 -5.35 1.58 -18.17
CA ARG A 94 -5.77 1.25 -19.54
C ARG A 94 -6.91 0.22 -19.56
N PHE A 95 -6.89 -0.74 -18.65
CA PHE A 95 -7.98 -1.72 -18.47
C PHE A 95 -9.27 -1.01 -18.02
N LEU A 96 -9.16 -0.07 -17.07
CA LEU A 96 -10.32 0.66 -16.54
C LEU A 96 -10.90 1.69 -17.52
N ALA A 97 -10.10 2.24 -18.44
CA ALA A 97 -10.47 3.37 -19.28
C ALA A 97 -11.80 3.23 -20.06
N PRO A 98 -12.17 2.05 -20.61
CA PRO A 98 -13.45 1.89 -21.31
C PRO A 98 -14.64 1.70 -20.35
N PHE A 99 -14.42 1.46 -19.06
CA PHE A 99 -15.47 1.15 -18.11
C PHE A 99 -16.16 2.43 -17.63
N ARG A 100 -17.51 2.45 -17.67
CA ARG A 100 -18.33 3.63 -17.33
C ARG A 100 -19.08 3.52 -16.01
N GLY A 101 -18.99 2.37 -15.35
CA GLY A 101 -19.60 2.12 -14.06
C GLY A 101 -18.74 2.61 -12.89
N LYS A 102 -19.12 2.21 -11.68
CA LYS A 102 -18.34 2.47 -10.47
C LYS A 102 -17.03 1.69 -10.51
N VAL A 103 -15.92 2.38 -10.31
CA VAL A 103 -14.57 1.78 -10.23
C VAL A 103 -13.78 2.41 -9.10
N THR A 104 -12.76 1.71 -8.59
CA THR A 104 -11.67 2.33 -7.84
C THR A 104 -10.49 2.59 -8.76
N CYS A 105 -9.77 3.69 -8.53
CA CYS A 105 -8.49 3.89 -9.18
C CYS A 105 -7.48 2.85 -8.66
N PRO A 106 -6.46 2.48 -9.45
CA PRO A 106 -5.37 1.67 -8.93
C PRO A 106 -4.77 2.28 -7.67
N ALA A 107 -4.69 1.49 -6.62
CA ALA A 107 -4.14 1.88 -5.32
C ALA A 107 -3.16 0.82 -4.83
N TYR A 108 -2.11 1.27 -4.16
CA TYR A 108 -1.12 0.39 -3.58
C TYR A 108 -1.54 -0.03 -2.17
N TYR A 109 -1.54 -1.34 -1.93
CA TYR A 109 -1.86 -1.94 -0.63
C TYR A 109 -0.58 -2.46 0.01
N PHE A 110 -0.12 -1.76 1.03
CA PHE A 110 1.19 -2.03 1.64
C PHE A 110 1.25 -3.36 2.43
N GLY A 111 0.12 -3.87 2.92
CA GLY A 111 0.06 -5.14 3.67
C GLY A 111 0.36 -6.34 2.79
N THR A 112 -0.18 -6.36 1.59
CA THR A 112 0.00 -7.41 0.57
C THR A 112 1.02 -7.03 -0.50
N MET A 113 1.47 -5.77 -0.50
CA MET A 113 2.42 -5.18 -1.46
C MET A 113 1.95 -5.24 -2.91
N ASP A 114 0.66 -5.24 -3.14
CA ASP A 114 0.06 -5.24 -4.47
C ASP A 114 -0.51 -3.87 -4.87
N LEU A 115 -0.69 -3.70 -6.16
CA LEU A 115 -1.41 -2.58 -6.74
C LEU A 115 -2.71 -3.14 -7.31
N SER A 116 -3.86 -2.67 -6.84
CA SER A 116 -5.14 -3.18 -7.34
C SER A 116 -6.18 -2.11 -7.61
N CYS A 117 -7.18 -2.48 -8.39
CA CYS A 117 -8.37 -1.71 -8.68
C CYS A 117 -9.58 -2.63 -8.78
N LEU A 118 -10.78 -2.07 -8.59
CA LEU A 118 -12.03 -2.81 -8.65
C LEU A 118 -12.97 -2.19 -9.68
N VAL A 119 -13.71 -3.05 -10.36
CA VAL A 119 -14.88 -2.69 -11.15
C VAL A 119 -16.12 -3.31 -10.50
N TYR A 120 -17.20 -2.55 -10.40
CA TYR A 120 -18.43 -2.94 -9.70
C TYR A 120 -19.59 -3.12 -10.66
N SER A 121 -20.44 -4.09 -10.37
CA SER A 121 -21.63 -4.37 -11.21
C SER A 121 -22.85 -3.52 -10.86
N GLY A 122 -22.90 -2.94 -9.67
CA GLY A 122 -24.09 -2.29 -9.11
C GLY A 122 -25.06 -3.27 -8.42
N GLU A 123 -24.76 -4.56 -8.39
CA GLU A 123 -25.60 -5.56 -7.74
C GLU A 123 -25.12 -5.87 -6.32
N ALA A 124 -26.03 -5.79 -5.35
CA ALA A 124 -25.71 -6.10 -3.96
C ALA A 124 -25.29 -7.58 -3.80
N ALA A 125 -24.22 -7.79 -3.05
CA ALA A 125 -23.70 -9.11 -2.70
C ALA A 125 -23.06 -9.05 -1.31
N PRO A 126 -23.85 -8.98 -0.23
CA PRO A 126 -23.32 -8.79 1.11
C PRO A 126 -22.52 -10.00 1.56
N TRP A 127 -21.44 -9.75 2.30
CA TRP A 127 -20.62 -10.79 2.90
C TRP A 127 -21.40 -11.59 3.94
N GLY A 128 -21.54 -12.90 3.72
CA GLY A 128 -22.39 -13.78 4.51
C GLY A 128 -21.77 -14.35 5.80
N ARG A 129 -20.64 -13.82 6.29
CA ARG A 129 -19.94 -14.32 7.48
C ARG A 129 -19.71 -13.22 8.50
N GLU A 130 -19.48 -13.59 9.76
CA GLU A 130 -19.14 -12.67 10.86
C GLU A 130 -17.68 -12.19 10.76
N ASP A 131 -17.42 -11.26 9.85
CA ASP A 131 -16.15 -10.57 9.72
C ASP A 131 -16.45 -9.11 9.33
N LYS A 132 -16.28 -8.21 10.27
CA LYS A 132 -16.64 -6.79 10.08
C LYS A 132 -15.82 -6.12 8.97
N VAL A 133 -14.54 -6.45 8.83
CA VAL A 133 -13.69 -5.87 7.77
C VAL A 133 -14.21 -6.31 6.41
N MET A 134 -14.45 -7.61 6.24
CA MET A 134 -14.97 -8.17 5.00
C MET A 134 -16.40 -7.72 4.68
N GLN A 135 -17.25 -7.51 5.71
CA GLN A 135 -18.61 -6.97 5.52
C GLN A 135 -18.62 -5.54 4.96
N TYR A 136 -17.60 -4.72 5.31
CA TYR A 136 -17.44 -3.39 4.75
C TYR A 136 -16.70 -3.38 3.41
N ALA A 137 -15.85 -4.37 3.16
CA ALA A 137 -15.10 -4.49 1.92
C ALA A 137 -15.93 -5.11 0.78
N PHE A 138 -16.83 -6.04 1.11
CA PHE A 138 -17.59 -6.84 0.14
C PHE A 138 -19.09 -6.74 0.37
N ASP A 139 -19.71 -5.73 -0.22
CA ASP A 139 -21.16 -5.49 -0.19
C ASP A 139 -21.83 -5.51 -1.57
N GLU A 140 -21.02 -5.52 -2.62
CA GLU A 140 -21.44 -5.44 -4.02
C GLU A 140 -20.64 -6.41 -4.88
N LYS A 141 -21.25 -7.00 -5.90
CA LYS A 141 -20.52 -7.81 -6.88
C LYS A 141 -19.45 -6.98 -7.57
N CYS A 142 -18.23 -7.45 -7.57
CA CYS A 142 -17.09 -6.74 -8.15
C CYS A 142 -16.09 -7.71 -8.78
N TYR A 143 -15.18 -7.14 -9.55
CA TYR A 143 -14.02 -7.84 -10.07
C TYR A 143 -12.77 -7.01 -9.72
N GLU A 144 -11.93 -7.59 -8.90
CA GLU A 144 -10.64 -7.00 -8.56
C GLU A 144 -9.60 -7.40 -9.60
N CYS A 145 -8.85 -6.43 -10.08
CA CYS A 145 -7.68 -6.63 -10.92
C CYS A 145 -6.47 -6.03 -10.23
N GLY A 146 -5.38 -6.74 -10.21
CA GLY A 146 -4.18 -6.22 -9.57
C GLY A 146 -2.90 -6.77 -10.16
N PHE A 147 -1.80 -6.21 -9.66
CA PHE A 147 -0.44 -6.65 -9.89
C PHE A 147 0.23 -6.90 -8.54
N TRP A 148 0.78 -8.10 -8.39
CA TRP A 148 1.40 -8.56 -7.17
C TRP A 148 2.86 -8.94 -7.42
N PRO A 149 3.82 -8.50 -6.58
CA PRO A 149 5.23 -8.76 -6.80
C PRO A 149 5.66 -10.21 -6.53
N GLY A 150 4.78 -11.02 -5.95
CA GLY A 150 5.06 -12.39 -5.55
C GLY A 150 5.45 -12.52 -4.08
N ASP A 151 5.52 -13.77 -3.62
CA ASP A 151 5.96 -14.15 -2.27
C ASP A 151 6.85 -15.41 -2.33
N PRO A 152 7.32 -15.95 -1.21
CA PRO A 152 8.12 -17.19 -1.20
C PRO A 152 7.42 -18.41 -1.82
N ASN A 153 6.09 -18.48 -1.81
CA ASN A 153 5.32 -19.57 -2.40
C ASN A 153 5.13 -19.40 -3.92
N PHE A 154 5.09 -18.16 -4.37
CA PHE A 154 5.00 -17.81 -5.78
C PHE A 154 5.99 -16.65 -6.09
N PRO A 155 7.29 -16.94 -6.25
CA PRO A 155 8.35 -15.94 -6.31
C PRO A 155 8.47 -15.27 -7.68
N LYS A 156 7.37 -14.79 -8.23
CA LYS A 156 7.28 -14.12 -9.52
C LYS A 156 6.24 -13.01 -9.48
N PRO A 157 6.52 -11.85 -10.08
CA PRO A 157 5.49 -10.84 -10.27
C PRO A 157 4.41 -11.36 -11.23
N ALA A 158 3.15 -11.06 -10.93
CA ALA A 158 2.01 -11.48 -11.74
C ALA A 158 0.88 -10.46 -11.69
N PHE A 159 0.15 -10.35 -12.81
CA PHE A 159 -1.19 -9.79 -12.77
C PHE A 159 -2.18 -10.85 -12.29
N TYR A 160 -3.18 -10.43 -11.53
CA TYR A 160 -4.25 -11.30 -11.06
C TYR A 160 -5.62 -10.69 -11.31
N GLY A 161 -6.64 -11.54 -11.25
CA GLY A 161 -8.04 -11.13 -11.30
C GLY A 161 -8.87 -12.00 -10.37
N MET A 162 -9.75 -11.39 -9.59
CA MET A 162 -10.54 -12.04 -8.56
C MET A 162 -11.98 -11.54 -8.59
N PRO A 163 -12.96 -12.37 -9.01
CA PRO A 163 -14.36 -12.01 -8.95
C PRO A 163 -14.89 -12.15 -7.52
N TYR A 164 -15.76 -11.24 -7.12
CA TYR A 164 -16.58 -11.39 -5.93
C TYR A 164 -18.07 -11.40 -6.32
N PRO A 165 -18.89 -12.37 -5.85
CA PRO A 165 -18.53 -13.51 -4.99
C PRO A 165 -17.48 -14.41 -5.58
N PHE A 166 -16.59 -14.94 -4.69
CA PHE A 166 -15.48 -15.80 -5.10
C PHE A 166 -15.97 -17.09 -5.77
N VAL A 167 -15.45 -17.39 -6.95
CA VAL A 167 -15.71 -18.65 -7.64
C VAL A 167 -14.83 -19.73 -7.00
N ARG A 168 -15.44 -20.86 -6.66
CA ARG A 168 -14.74 -22.04 -6.12
C ARG A 168 -14.25 -22.93 -7.23
#